data_f1021e8105deb22e6160e1ada74758a8
#
_entry.id   f1021e8105deb22e6160e1ada74758a8
#
_cell.length_a   1.000
_cell.length_b   1.000
_cell.length_c   1.000
_cell.angle_alpha   90.00
_cell.angle_beta   90.00
_cell.angle_gamma   90.00
#
_symmetry.space_group_name_H-M   'P 1'
#
loop_
_entity.id
_entity.type
_entity.pdbx_description
1 polymer ?
#
loop_
_entity_poly.entity_id
_entity_poly.type
_entity_poly.pdbx_seq_one_letter_code
_entity_poly.pdbx_strand_id
1 'polypeptide(L)'
;MMLHPPRKYNYRMKTYSTLVLSPRDHQGFYKAAGDFIPEDLEKQASEHVNKERVNIIYPFYQYGTYPRYAPAEIQYYIPGSSIKGALPGIGTEKGKPSLMVDDIRVKSEDIQLYHLQKVQNISKEDTPIAVAEFFPNVAVEMLRADSEYSGELFYVVSKSNTKLKHEPELYFREADQATRTKLEQLVQRIKLRFDQVKKEEDQLILSELRKNVQAILNEPQADSSNNFLLILGGYKGLMLSAISIRDDYNSAVYLDKTKRLPHGLVQLTLEHSSV
;
A
#
# COMPACT_ATOMS: atom_id res chain seq x y z
N MET A 1 -0.21 28.52 24.11
CA MET A 1 0.31 28.45 22.73
C MET A 1 -0.89 28.62 21.80
N MET A 2 -1.02 29.76 21.10
CA MET A 2 -2.17 29.95 20.21
C MET A 2 -1.89 29.24 18.89
N LEU A 3 -2.75 28.29 18.49
CA LEU A 3 -2.71 27.63 17.20
C LEU A 3 -3.56 28.42 16.20
N HIS A 4 -3.20 28.40 14.93
CA HIS A 4 -4.13 28.79 13.88
C HIS A 4 -5.24 27.74 13.80
N PRO A 5 -6.47 28.10 13.41
CA PRO A 5 -7.49 27.09 13.15
C PRO A 5 -6.97 26.09 12.12
N PRO A 6 -7.29 24.81 12.28
CA PRO A 6 -6.90 23.80 11.32
C PRO A 6 -7.52 24.11 9.95
N ARG A 7 -6.69 24.00 8.89
CA ARG A 7 -7.20 24.09 7.52
C ARG A 7 -7.62 22.71 7.08
N LYS A 8 -8.84 22.60 6.59
CA LYS A 8 -9.40 21.36 6.04
C LYS A 8 -9.06 21.24 4.57
N TYR A 9 -8.70 20.02 4.16
CA TYR A 9 -8.51 19.60 2.76
C TYR A 9 -9.31 18.32 2.54
N ASN A 10 -9.92 18.20 1.38
CA ASN A 10 -10.47 16.96 0.91
C ASN A 10 -9.45 16.29 -0.01
N TYR A 11 -9.52 14.99 -0.14
CA TYR A 11 -8.71 14.27 -1.12
C TYR A 11 -9.48 13.08 -1.69
N ARG A 12 -9.12 12.71 -2.91
CA ARG A 12 -9.52 11.44 -3.52
C ARG A 12 -8.32 10.52 -3.57
N MET A 13 -8.56 9.27 -3.31
CA MET A 13 -7.55 8.20 -3.41
C MET A 13 -8.05 7.15 -4.38
N LYS A 14 -7.22 6.80 -5.36
CA LYS A 14 -7.42 5.71 -6.31
C LYS A 14 -6.32 4.68 -6.14
N THR A 15 -6.67 3.40 -6.04
CA THR A 15 -5.70 2.30 -5.94
C THR A 15 -5.30 1.84 -7.34
N TYR A 16 -3.99 1.83 -7.64
CA TYR A 16 -3.43 1.22 -8.86
C TYR A 16 -3.22 -0.28 -8.70
N SER A 17 -2.92 -0.70 -7.48
CA SER A 17 -2.75 -2.10 -7.10
C SER A 17 -3.50 -2.42 -5.82
N THR A 18 -3.62 -3.68 -5.48
CA THR A 18 -4.21 -4.10 -4.21
C THR A 18 -3.48 -3.45 -3.04
N LEU A 19 -4.26 -2.97 -2.05
CA LEU A 19 -3.72 -2.35 -0.84
C LEU A 19 -3.86 -3.29 0.34
N VAL A 20 -2.73 -3.57 1.00
CA VAL A 20 -2.67 -4.43 2.18
C VAL A 20 -2.52 -3.57 3.42
N LEU A 21 -3.55 -3.58 4.26
CA LEU A 21 -3.54 -2.92 5.56
C LEU A 21 -4.02 -3.92 6.60
N SER A 22 -3.08 -4.47 7.37
CA SER A 22 -3.41 -5.41 8.45
C SER A 22 -3.14 -4.76 9.81
N PRO A 23 -4.02 -4.93 10.80
CA PRO A 23 -3.78 -4.49 12.15
C PRO A 23 -2.54 -5.19 12.72
N ARG A 24 -1.73 -4.46 13.49
CA ARG A 24 -0.51 -5.02 14.08
C ARG A 24 -0.80 -6.03 15.19
N ASP A 25 -1.98 -6.00 15.76
CA ASP A 25 -2.38 -6.83 16.90
C ASP A 25 -2.82 -8.25 16.51
N HIS A 26 -2.59 -8.64 15.27
CA HIS A 26 -2.57 -10.04 14.79
C HIS A 26 -3.73 -10.93 15.19
N GLN A 27 -4.93 -10.43 15.10
CA GLN A 27 -6.09 -11.31 15.17
C GLN A 27 -6.33 -11.89 13.77
N GLY A 28 -5.59 -12.95 13.44
CA GLY A 28 -5.92 -13.77 12.27
C GLY A 28 -7.15 -14.64 12.57
N PHE A 29 -7.85 -15.04 11.51
CA PHE A 29 -8.85 -16.10 11.59
C PHE A 29 -8.17 -17.43 11.24
N TYR A 30 -8.46 -18.47 12.02
CA TYR A 30 -7.79 -19.76 11.90
C TYR A 30 -8.81 -20.87 11.62
N LYS A 31 -8.60 -21.61 10.53
CA LYS A 31 -9.44 -22.77 10.18
C LYS A 31 -9.45 -23.83 11.31
N ALA A 32 -8.31 -24.07 11.94
CA ALA A 32 -8.17 -25.00 13.04
C ALA A 32 -8.93 -24.59 14.32
N ALA A 33 -9.20 -23.29 14.49
CA ALA A 33 -10.02 -22.78 15.60
C ALA A 33 -11.53 -22.81 15.27
N GLY A 34 -11.89 -23.10 14.02
CA GLY A 34 -13.28 -23.04 13.56
C GLY A 34 -13.77 -21.62 13.26
N ASP A 35 -12.84 -20.68 13.05
CA ASP A 35 -13.20 -19.29 12.78
C ASP A 35 -13.80 -19.12 11.37
N PHE A 36 -13.55 -20.06 10.47
CA PHE A 36 -14.12 -20.14 9.11
C PHE A 36 -14.05 -21.55 8.55
N ILE A 37 -14.86 -21.81 7.53
CA ILE A 37 -14.82 -22.98 6.66
C ILE A 37 -14.59 -22.54 5.20
N PRO A 38 -14.16 -23.41 4.26
CA PRO A 38 -13.91 -23.04 2.87
C PRO A 38 -15.09 -22.35 2.18
N GLU A 39 -16.31 -22.72 2.51
CA GLU A 39 -17.55 -22.17 1.97
C GLU A 39 -17.74 -20.68 2.33
N ASP A 40 -17.26 -20.25 3.48
CA ASP A 40 -17.31 -18.84 3.91
C ASP A 40 -16.46 -17.94 3.01
N LEU A 41 -15.51 -18.52 2.27
CA LEU A 41 -14.59 -17.80 1.40
C LEU A 41 -15.12 -17.59 -0.03
N GLU A 42 -16.24 -18.20 -0.40
CA GLU A 42 -16.77 -18.23 -1.78
C GLU A 42 -16.88 -16.84 -2.42
N LYS A 43 -17.38 -15.87 -1.68
CA LYS A 43 -17.64 -14.53 -2.18
C LYS A 43 -16.43 -13.61 -2.14
N GLN A 44 -15.46 -13.92 -1.28
CA GLN A 44 -14.33 -13.03 -1.00
C GLN A 44 -13.01 -13.49 -1.63
N ALA A 45 -12.90 -14.78 -1.95
CA ALA A 45 -11.70 -15.31 -2.55
C ALA A 45 -11.54 -14.78 -3.99
N SER A 46 -10.40 -14.17 -4.28
CA SER A 46 -10.02 -13.90 -5.67
C SER A 46 -9.82 -15.21 -6.44
N GLU A 47 -9.87 -15.17 -7.77
CA GLU A 47 -9.70 -16.32 -8.65
C GLU A 47 -8.40 -17.11 -8.44
N HIS A 48 -7.40 -16.44 -7.84
CA HIS A 48 -6.08 -17.02 -7.56
C HIS A 48 -5.96 -17.68 -6.18
N VAL A 49 -7.04 -17.68 -5.35
CA VAL A 49 -7.02 -18.26 -4.01
C VAL A 49 -7.57 -19.68 -4.02
N ASN A 50 -6.72 -20.64 -3.67
CA ASN A 50 -7.19 -22.01 -3.42
C ASN A 50 -7.78 -22.10 -2.01
N LYS A 51 -9.11 -22.02 -1.91
CA LYS A 51 -9.88 -21.98 -0.67
C LYS A 51 -9.60 -23.17 0.26
N GLU A 52 -9.42 -24.35 -0.31
CA GLU A 52 -9.15 -25.58 0.45
C GLU A 52 -7.81 -25.53 1.19
N ARG A 53 -6.84 -24.82 0.65
CA ARG A 53 -5.51 -24.65 1.23
C ARG A 53 -5.43 -23.55 2.28
N VAL A 54 -6.41 -22.67 2.37
CA VAL A 54 -6.37 -21.54 3.32
C VAL A 54 -6.57 -22.09 4.74
N ASN A 55 -5.57 -21.88 5.59
CA ASN A 55 -5.60 -22.23 7.00
C ASN A 55 -5.66 -21.00 7.91
N ILE A 56 -5.18 -19.86 7.41
CA ILE A 56 -5.10 -18.59 8.15
C ILE A 56 -5.54 -17.46 7.21
N ILE A 57 -6.36 -16.56 7.75
CA ILE A 57 -6.73 -15.31 7.10
C ILE A 57 -6.19 -14.17 7.94
N TYR A 58 -5.38 -13.30 7.34
CA TYR A 58 -5.02 -12.02 7.94
C TYR A 58 -6.01 -10.94 7.49
N PRO A 59 -6.77 -10.36 8.45
CA PRO A 59 -7.81 -9.39 8.13
C PRO A 59 -7.24 -8.05 7.69
N PHE A 60 -8.04 -7.30 6.94
CA PHE A 60 -7.86 -5.88 6.73
C PHE A 60 -8.23 -5.11 8.01
N TYR A 61 -7.93 -3.79 8.10
CA TYR A 61 -8.38 -2.99 9.23
C TYR A 61 -9.89 -2.96 9.32
N GLN A 62 -10.41 -3.27 10.50
CA GLN A 62 -11.84 -3.37 10.78
C GLN A 62 -12.19 -2.67 12.09
N TYR A 63 -13.39 -2.11 12.17
CA TYR A 63 -13.94 -1.60 13.43
C TYR A 63 -14.45 -2.75 14.27
N GLY A 64 -13.96 -2.88 15.50
CA GLY A 64 -14.34 -3.93 16.43
C GLY A 64 -13.60 -5.25 16.22
N THR A 65 -14.03 -6.27 16.96
CA THR A 65 -13.49 -7.65 16.94
C THR A 65 -14.58 -8.61 16.56
N TYR A 66 -14.27 -9.54 15.68
CA TYR A 66 -15.21 -10.52 15.17
C TYR A 66 -14.73 -11.94 15.53
N PRO A 67 -15.55 -12.77 16.17
CA PRO A 67 -15.15 -14.14 16.59
C PRO A 67 -15.06 -15.12 15.43
N ARG A 68 -15.66 -14.78 14.28
CA ARG A 68 -15.66 -15.59 13.06
C ARG A 68 -15.46 -14.72 11.84
N TYR A 69 -14.97 -15.31 10.78
CA TYR A 69 -14.83 -14.66 9.50
C TYR A 69 -16.21 -14.49 8.82
N ALA A 70 -16.74 -13.30 8.90
CA ALA A 70 -18.04 -12.93 8.32
C ALA A 70 -17.94 -11.58 7.59
N PRO A 71 -17.27 -11.51 6.43
CA PRO A 71 -16.91 -10.25 5.78
C PRO A 71 -18.09 -9.35 5.43
N ALA A 72 -19.28 -9.90 5.25
CA ALA A 72 -20.52 -9.12 5.04
C ALA A 72 -20.95 -8.30 6.27
N GLU A 73 -20.52 -8.68 7.47
CA GLU A 73 -20.84 -8.02 8.73
C GLU A 73 -19.73 -7.08 9.19
N ILE A 74 -18.54 -7.20 8.58
CA ILE A 74 -17.35 -6.44 8.98
C ILE A 74 -17.40 -5.03 8.40
N GLN A 75 -17.10 -4.05 9.25
CA GLN A 75 -16.93 -2.66 8.84
C GLN A 75 -15.44 -2.36 8.68
N TYR A 76 -15.00 -2.27 7.44
CA TYR A 76 -13.60 -2.02 7.09
C TYR A 76 -13.28 -0.53 6.99
N TYR A 77 -12.01 -0.19 7.22
CA TYR A 77 -11.51 1.17 7.05
C TYR A 77 -10.04 1.23 6.68
N ILE A 78 -9.64 2.33 6.07
CA ILE A 78 -8.23 2.70 5.88
C ILE A 78 -7.87 3.68 6.99
N PRO A 79 -6.93 3.33 7.89
CA PRO A 79 -6.52 4.24 8.94
C PRO A 79 -5.85 5.49 8.37
N GLY A 80 -6.21 6.67 8.83
CA GLY A 80 -5.54 7.92 8.47
C GLY A 80 -4.04 7.89 8.80
N SER A 81 -3.65 7.10 9.81
CA SER A 81 -2.24 6.84 10.14
C SER A 81 -1.46 6.15 9.01
N SER A 82 -2.12 5.37 8.14
CA SER A 82 -1.48 4.73 6.99
C SER A 82 -1.06 5.75 5.94
N ILE A 83 -1.88 6.77 5.70
CA ILE A 83 -1.56 7.89 4.81
C ILE A 83 -0.44 8.74 5.42
N LYS A 84 -0.55 9.11 6.71
CA LYS A 84 0.51 9.82 7.42
C LYS A 84 1.85 9.09 7.40
N GLY A 85 1.82 7.77 7.54
CA GLY A 85 3.01 6.93 7.52
C GLY A 85 3.74 6.88 6.16
N ALA A 86 3.08 7.29 5.08
CA ALA A 86 3.70 7.41 3.77
C ALA A 86 4.34 8.79 3.54
N LEU A 87 4.08 9.78 4.40
CA LEU A 87 4.56 11.14 4.26
C LEU A 87 5.83 11.34 5.10
N PRO A 88 6.96 11.73 4.50
CA PRO A 88 8.21 11.93 5.22
C PRO A 88 8.13 13.14 6.16
N GLY A 89 8.68 13.00 7.36
CA GLY A 89 8.93 14.12 8.27
C GLY A 89 7.72 14.77 8.95
N ILE A 90 6.51 14.23 8.78
CA ILE A 90 5.32 14.77 9.45
C ILE A 90 5.25 14.29 10.90
N GLY A 91 5.08 15.23 11.85
CA GLY A 91 4.62 14.96 13.21
C GLY A 91 5.65 14.46 14.21
N THR A 92 6.96 14.44 13.90
CA THR A 92 7.99 13.87 14.78
C THR A 92 8.73 14.86 15.66
N GLU A 93 8.65 16.17 15.41
CA GLU A 93 9.40 17.18 16.15
C GLU A 93 8.51 18.30 16.70
N LYS A 94 8.89 18.82 17.90
CA LYS A 94 8.23 20.00 18.48
C LYS A 94 8.36 21.20 17.53
N GLY A 95 7.20 21.78 17.18
CA GLY A 95 7.13 22.98 16.32
C GLY A 95 6.93 22.69 14.83
N LYS A 96 6.98 21.43 14.39
CA LYS A 96 6.58 21.07 13.03
C LYS A 96 5.06 21.13 12.85
N PRO A 97 4.58 21.37 11.61
CA PRO A 97 3.16 21.28 11.31
C PRO A 97 2.60 19.91 11.68
N SER A 98 1.37 19.89 12.13
CA SER A 98 0.65 18.65 12.45
C SER A 98 -0.37 18.37 11.34
N LEU A 99 -0.36 17.14 10.86
CA LEU A 99 -1.37 16.62 9.93
C LEU A 99 -2.25 15.61 10.68
N MET A 100 -3.55 15.86 10.68
CA MET A 100 -4.56 14.89 11.10
C MET A 100 -5.24 14.38 9.85
N VAL A 101 -5.36 13.08 9.70
CA VAL A 101 -6.02 12.43 8.56
C VAL A 101 -7.09 11.53 9.15
N ASP A 102 -8.31 11.71 8.69
CA ASP A 102 -9.42 10.88 9.12
C ASP A 102 -9.37 9.49 8.47
N ASP A 103 -9.96 8.52 9.16
CA ASP A 103 -10.11 7.18 8.63
C ASP A 103 -11.12 7.15 7.48
N ILE A 104 -10.85 6.38 6.45
CA ILE A 104 -11.74 6.19 5.31
C ILE A 104 -12.52 4.88 5.48
N ARG A 105 -13.83 4.93 5.53
CA ARG A 105 -14.66 3.72 5.49
C ARG A 105 -14.57 3.07 4.14
N VAL A 106 -14.40 1.75 4.14
CA VAL A 106 -14.26 0.92 2.94
C VAL A 106 -15.47 -0.01 2.82
N LYS A 107 -15.96 -0.19 1.61
CA LYS A 107 -17.05 -1.14 1.34
C LYS A 107 -16.52 -2.57 1.44
N SER A 108 -17.28 -3.45 2.07
CA SER A 108 -16.90 -4.86 2.22
C SER A 108 -16.75 -5.59 0.88
N GLU A 109 -17.49 -5.19 -0.15
CA GLU A 109 -17.41 -5.70 -1.51
C GLU A 109 -16.09 -5.38 -2.23
N ASP A 110 -15.37 -4.35 -1.75
CA ASP A 110 -14.05 -3.98 -2.29
C ASP A 110 -12.89 -4.69 -1.57
N ILE A 111 -13.18 -5.44 -0.51
CA ILE A 111 -12.18 -6.27 0.19
C ILE A 111 -12.28 -7.70 -0.36
N GLN A 112 -11.13 -8.25 -0.75
CA GLN A 112 -11.04 -9.62 -1.22
C GLN A 112 -9.84 -10.34 -0.60
N LEU A 113 -9.89 -11.66 -0.61
CA LEU A 113 -8.78 -12.53 -0.18
C LEU A 113 -7.81 -12.78 -1.34
N TYR A 114 -6.53 -12.65 -1.04
CA TYR A 114 -5.44 -12.92 -1.97
C TYR A 114 -4.34 -13.74 -1.31
N HIS A 115 -3.62 -14.53 -2.11
CA HIS A 115 -2.31 -15.04 -1.72
C HIS A 115 -1.23 -14.01 -2.09
N LEU A 116 -0.26 -13.85 -1.20
CA LEU A 116 0.89 -12.98 -1.44
C LEU A 116 1.85 -13.63 -2.45
N GLN A 117 2.23 -12.90 -3.47
CA GLN A 117 3.30 -13.26 -4.41
C GLN A 117 4.53 -12.39 -4.13
N LYS A 118 5.70 -13.02 -4.08
CA LYS A 118 6.95 -12.37 -3.70
C LYS A 118 7.98 -12.51 -4.81
N VAL A 119 8.52 -11.39 -5.26
CA VAL A 119 9.77 -11.35 -6.03
C VAL A 119 10.91 -11.28 -5.02
N GLN A 120 11.82 -12.23 -5.06
CA GLN A 120 12.95 -12.36 -4.13
C GLN A 120 14.28 -12.19 -4.84
N ASN A 121 15.33 -11.95 -4.03
CA ASN A 121 16.71 -11.82 -4.48
C ASN A 121 16.98 -10.64 -5.42
N ILE A 122 16.15 -9.59 -5.41
CA ILE A 122 16.28 -8.45 -6.33
C ILE A 122 17.64 -7.75 -6.16
N SER A 123 18.20 -7.71 -4.94
CA SER A 123 19.49 -7.06 -4.63
C SER A 123 20.63 -8.02 -4.37
N LYS A 124 20.42 -9.34 -4.49
CA LYS A 124 21.44 -10.36 -4.18
C LYS A 124 22.11 -10.85 -5.45
N GLU A 125 23.33 -10.38 -5.72
CA GLU A 125 24.04 -10.62 -6.99
C GLU A 125 24.26 -12.10 -7.33
N ASP A 126 24.61 -12.92 -6.35
CA ASP A 126 24.96 -14.34 -6.54
C ASP A 126 23.75 -15.29 -6.59
N THR A 127 22.54 -14.78 -6.51
CA THR A 127 21.32 -15.60 -6.45
C THR A 127 20.33 -15.14 -7.50
N PRO A 128 19.85 -16.00 -8.39
CA PRO A 128 18.85 -15.61 -9.39
C PRO A 128 17.61 -14.97 -8.77
N ILE A 129 17.05 -13.98 -9.45
CA ILE A 129 15.73 -13.46 -9.09
C ILE A 129 14.72 -14.59 -9.30
N ALA A 130 13.80 -14.74 -8.36
CA ALA A 130 12.74 -15.73 -8.43
C ALA A 130 11.42 -15.15 -7.95
N VAL A 131 10.33 -15.66 -8.51
CA VAL A 131 8.96 -15.33 -8.08
C VAL A 131 8.38 -16.55 -7.38
N ALA A 132 7.80 -16.35 -6.22
CA ALA A 132 7.21 -17.44 -5.44
C ALA A 132 5.97 -16.98 -4.68
N GLU A 133 5.07 -17.90 -4.41
CA GLU A 133 4.03 -17.69 -3.41
C GLU A 133 4.65 -17.56 -2.02
N PHE A 134 4.15 -16.62 -1.26
CA PHE A 134 4.59 -16.38 0.11
C PHE A 134 3.49 -16.87 1.07
N PHE A 135 3.80 -17.92 1.84
CA PHE A 135 2.85 -18.61 2.70
C PHE A 135 1.59 -19.10 1.96
N PRO A 136 1.69 -20.21 1.21
CA PRO A 136 0.58 -20.68 0.35
C PRO A 136 -0.70 -21.07 1.12
N ASN A 137 -0.60 -21.28 2.44
CA ASN A 137 -1.74 -21.59 3.31
C ASN A 137 -2.33 -20.34 3.98
N VAL A 138 -1.83 -19.16 3.64
CA VAL A 138 -2.29 -17.88 4.20
C VAL A 138 -2.97 -17.07 3.11
N ALA A 139 -4.18 -16.63 3.40
CA ALA A 139 -4.85 -15.59 2.62
C ALA A 139 -4.80 -14.26 3.39
N VAL A 140 -4.75 -13.17 2.67
CA VAL A 140 -4.73 -11.82 3.22
C VAL A 140 -5.88 -11.03 2.62
N GLU A 141 -6.68 -10.39 3.46
CA GLU A 141 -7.66 -9.43 3.00
C GLU A 141 -6.97 -8.18 2.47
N MET A 142 -7.32 -7.79 1.26
CA MET A 142 -6.79 -6.62 0.57
C MET A 142 -7.90 -5.81 -0.05
N LEU A 143 -7.75 -4.50 -0.04
CA LEU A 143 -8.58 -3.63 -0.88
C LEU A 143 -8.16 -3.83 -2.34
N ARG A 144 -9.15 -4.02 -3.21
CA ARG A 144 -8.92 -4.26 -4.64
C ARG A 144 -8.23 -3.07 -5.32
N ALA A 145 -7.52 -3.37 -6.39
CA ALA A 145 -7.09 -2.35 -7.35
C ALA A 145 -8.31 -1.65 -7.99
N ASP A 146 -8.09 -0.48 -8.55
CA ASP A 146 -9.10 0.38 -9.20
C ASP A 146 -10.24 0.82 -8.27
N SER A 147 -10.07 0.75 -6.96
CA SER A 147 -11.01 1.30 -5.98
C SER A 147 -10.77 2.79 -5.79
N GLU A 148 -11.87 3.54 -5.63
CA GLU A 148 -11.81 4.99 -5.40
C GLU A 148 -12.54 5.37 -4.13
N TYR A 149 -11.88 6.18 -3.29
CA TYR A 149 -12.39 6.66 -2.03
C TYR A 149 -12.04 8.12 -1.80
N SER A 150 -12.87 8.82 -1.04
CA SER A 150 -12.59 10.20 -0.60
C SER A 150 -12.33 10.23 0.90
N GLY A 151 -11.49 11.15 1.32
CA GLY A 151 -11.16 11.36 2.72
C GLY A 151 -10.91 12.83 3.02
N GLU A 152 -10.70 13.12 4.31
CA GLU A 152 -10.45 14.45 4.81
C GLU A 152 -9.15 14.49 5.59
N LEU A 153 -8.46 15.61 5.51
CA LEU A 153 -7.30 15.88 6.33
C LEU A 153 -7.33 17.31 6.88
N PHE A 154 -6.72 17.50 8.03
CA PHE A 154 -6.62 18.78 8.70
C PHE A 154 -5.17 19.13 8.98
N TYR A 155 -4.76 20.29 8.52
CA TYR A 155 -3.40 20.78 8.63
C TYR A 155 -3.33 21.92 9.62
N VAL A 156 -2.48 21.76 10.63
CA VAL A 156 -2.30 22.73 11.73
C VAL A 156 -0.89 23.27 11.73
N VAL A 157 -0.75 24.59 11.61
CA VAL A 157 0.54 25.29 11.69
C VAL A 157 0.67 25.95 13.05
N SER A 158 1.79 25.73 13.74
CA SER A 158 2.12 26.42 14.98
C SER A 158 2.46 27.89 14.70
N LYS A 159 1.87 28.83 15.46
CA LYS A 159 2.16 30.27 15.34
C LYS A 159 3.63 30.64 15.58
N SER A 160 4.41 29.80 16.26
CA SER A 160 5.84 30.02 16.45
C SER A 160 6.67 29.82 15.19
N ASN A 161 6.09 29.28 14.13
CA ASN A 161 6.80 28.89 12.92
C ASN A 161 6.26 29.62 11.66
N THR A 162 5.99 30.91 11.80
CA THR A 162 5.46 31.78 10.71
C THR A 162 6.37 31.90 9.49
N LYS A 163 7.64 31.48 9.59
CA LYS A 163 8.58 31.45 8.45
C LYS A 163 8.43 30.25 7.54
N LEU A 164 7.76 29.18 7.99
CA LEU A 164 7.55 27.97 7.22
C LEU A 164 6.08 27.91 6.77
N LYS A 165 5.78 28.59 5.66
CA LYS A 165 4.53 28.36 4.91
C LYS A 165 4.65 27.05 4.15
N HIS A 166 4.83 25.93 4.87
CA HIS A 166 4.76 24.63 4.22
C HIS A 166 3.29 24.26 4.12
N GLU A 167 2.76 24.33 2.93
CA GLU A 167 1.46 23.77 2.58
C GLU A 167 1.57 22.23 2.63
N PRO A 168 0.48 21.49 2.95
CA PRO A 168 0.54 20.03 3.04
C PRO A 168 1.02 19.36 1.74
N GLU A 169 0.79 20.01 0.61
CA GLU A 169 1.23 19.58 -0.73
C GLU A 169 2.74 19.29 -0.79
N LEU A 170 3.55 20.00 -0.03
CA LEU A 170 5.00 19.77 -0.01
C LEU A 170 5.32 18.34 0.47
N TYR A 171 4.68 17.88 1.55
CA TYR A 171 4.90 16.54 2.08
C TYR A 171 4.42 15.46 1.11
N PHE A 172 3.33 15.70 0.41
CA PHE A 172 2.84 14.81 -0.62
C PHE A 172 3.76 14.77 -1.83
N ARG A 173 4.34 15.89 -2.25
CA ARG A 173 5.36 15.95 -3.33
C ARG A 173 6.63 15.20 -2.95
N GLU A 174 7.12 15.36 -1.72
CA GLU A 174 8.28 14.61 -1.24
C GLU A 174 8.01 13.10 -1.22
N ALA A 175 6.80 12.69 -0.81
CA ALA A 175 6.39 11.30 -0.83
C ALA A 175 6.23 10.74 -2.27
N ASP A 176 5.66 11.51 -3.20
CA ASP A 176 5.57 11.17 -4.62
C ASP A 176 6.97 10.97 -5.22
N GLN A 177 7.88 11.93 -5.01
CA GLN A 177 9.25 11.84 -5.50
C GLN A 177 9.97 10.61 -4.93
N ALA A 178 9.85 10.35 -3.63
CA ALA A 178 10.44 9.19 -3.00
C ALA A 178 9.85 7.87 -3.55
N THR A 179 8.54 7.84 -3.81
CA THR A 179 7.86 6.69 -4.41
C THR A 179 8.37 6.43 -5.83
N ARG A 180 8.41 7.46 -6.68
CA ARG A 180 8.91 7.35 -8.06
C ARG A 180 10.36 6.87 -8.10
N THR A 181 11.23 7.45 -7.29
CA THR A 181 12.63 7.03 -7.19
C THR A 181 12.77 5.54 -6.83
N LYS A 182 11.96 5.03 -5.88
CA LYS A 182 12.00 3.61 -5.51
C LYS A 182 11.49 2.70 -6.63
N LEU A 183 10.46 3.13 -7.36
CA LEU A 183 9.93 2.38 -8.50
C LEU A 183 10.93 2.36 -9.66
N GLU A 184 11.61 3.46 -9.94
CA GLU A 184 12.71 3.54 -10.94
C GLU A 184 13.84 2.59 -10.56
N GLN A 185 14.27 2.59 -9.30
CA GLN A 185 15.28 1.66 -8.79
C GLN A 185 14.84 0.20 -8.94
N LEU A 186 13.57 -0.13 -8.65
CA LEU A 186 13.02 -1.46 -8.86
C LEU A 186 13.14 -1.91 -10.31
N VAL A 187 12.66 -1.07 -11.24
CA VAL A 187 12.74 -1.33 -12.69
C VAL A 187 14.17 -1.55 -13.14
N GLN A 188 15.08 -0.68 -12.69
CA GLN A 188 16.50 -0.75 -13.06
C GLN A 188 17.18 -2.01 -12.53
N ARG A 189 16.95 -2.38 -11.27
CA ARG A 189 17.53 -3.60 -10.69
C ARG A 189 17.04 -4.86 -11.39
N ILE A 190 15.74 -4.94 -11.69
CA ILE A 190 15.19 -6.07 -12.47
C ILE A 190 15.82 -6.10 -13.86
N LYS A 191 15.98 -4.94 -14.54
CA LYS A 191 16.59 -4.85 -15.87
C LYS A 191 18.02 -5.38 -15.87
N LEU A 192 18.85 -4.94 -14.92
CA LEU A 192 20.26 -5.32 -14.82
C LEU A 192 20.46 -6.82 -14.57
N ARG A 193 19.48 -7.49 -13.99
CA ARG A 193 19.60 -8.89 -13.59
C ARG A 193 18.63 -9.83 -14.30
N PHE A 194 17.97 -9.34 -15.34
CA PHE A 194 16.94 -10.09 -16.05
C PHE A 194 17.47 -11.39 -16.64
N ASP A 195 18.69 -11.38 -17.19
CA ASP A 195 19.32 -12.56 -17.81
C ASP A 195 19.65 -13.68 -16.80
N GLN A 196 19.63 -13.38 -15.51
CA GLN A 196 19.85 -14.36 -14.45
C GLN A 196 18.56 -15.09 -14.04
N VAL A 197 17.41 -14.69 -14.57
CA VAL A 197 16.11 -15.32 -14.26
C VAL A 197 16.00 -16.64 -15.00
N LYS A 198 15.87 -17.74 -14.26
CA LYS A 198 15.95 -19.09 -14.81
C LYS A 198 14.65 -19.61 -15.41
N LYS A 199 13.51 -19.19 -14.84
CA LYS A 199 12.19 -19.70 -15.25
C LYS A 199 11.52 -18.73 -16.21
N GLU A 200 10.98 -19.23 -17.31
CA GLU A 200 10.24 -18.43 -18.29
C GLU A 200 9.02 -17.73 -17.68
N GLU A 201 8.32 -18.42 -16.79
CA GLU A 201 7.19 -17.82 -16.05
C GLU A 201 7.61 -16.60 -15.21
N ASP A 202 8.75 -16.71 -14.51
CA ASP A 202 9.30 -15.60 -13.71
C ASP A 202 9.73 -14.44 -14.63
N GLN A 203 10.30 -14.75 -15.81
CA GLN A 203 10.68 -13.74 -16.81
C GLN A 203 9.45 -12.98 -17.31
N LEU A 204 8.35 -13.69 -17.61
CA LEU A 204 7.10 -13.07 -18.03
C LEU A 204 6.57 -12.11 -16.95
N ILE A 205 6.45 -12.58 -15.71
CA ILE A 205 5.98 -11.79 -14.57
C ILE A 205 6.84 -10.53 -14.38
N LEU A 206 8.16 -10.65 -14.45
CA LEU A 206 9.09 -9.52 -14.27
C LEU A 206 9.05 -8.54 -15.44
N SER A 207 8.80 -9.03 -16.65
CA SER A 207 8.61 -8.19 -17.84
C SER A 207 7.34 -7.36 -17.73
N GLU A 208 6.23 -7.97 -17.31
CA GLU A 208 4.96 -7.30 -17.07
C GLU A 208 5.09 -6.28 -15.93
N LEU A 209 5.72 -6.65 -14.81
CA LEU A 209 5.99 -5.75 -13.69
C LEU A 209 6.75 -4.50 -14.15
N ARG A 210 7.84 -4.68 -14.90
CA ARG A 210 8.62 -3.54 -15.42
C ARG A 210 7.78 -2.66 -16.33
N LYS A 211 7.05 -3.26 -17.27
CA LYS A 211 6.19 -2.53 -18.22
C LYS A 211 5.13 -1.71 -17.47
N ASN A 212 4.45 -2.33 -16.50
CA ASN A 212 3.34 -1.69 -15.80
C ASN A 212 3.83 -0.59 -14.84
N VAL A 213 4.95 -0.81 -14.14
CA VAL A 213 5.59 0.24 -13.33
C VAL A 213 6.05 1.41 -14.21
N GLN A 214 6.67 1.11 -15.36
CA GLN A 214 7.10 2.17 -16.28
C GLN A 214 5.92 2.95 -16.86
N ALA A 215 4.79 2.30 -17.13
CA ALA A 215 3.58 2.98 -17.57
C ALA A 215 3.09 4.01 -16.54
N ILE A 216 3.04 3.64 -15.26
CA ILE A 216 2.66 4.56 -14.16
C ILE A 216 3.67 5.71 -14.04
N LEU A 217 4.97 5.43 -14.14
CA LEU A 217 6.00 6.47 -14.06
C LEU A 217 5.91 7.47 -15.22
N ASN A 218 5.46 7.00 -16.39
CA ASN A 218 5.32 7.82 -17.59
C ASN A 218 3.93 8.50 -17.69
N GLU A 219 2.99 8.17 -16.81
CA GLU A 219 1.73 8.91 -16.78
C GLU A 219 2.02 10.40 -16.63
N PRO A 220 1.49 11.25 -17.54
CA PRO A 220 1.67 12.68 -17.41
C PRO A 220 1.16 13.07 -16.02
N GLN A 221 2.02 13.69 -15.25
CA GLN A 221 1.59 14.39 -14.05
C GLN A 221 0.60 15.42 -14.60
N ALA A 222 -0.70 15.14 -14.42
CA ALA A 222 -1.71 16.09 -14.82
C ALA A 222 -1.27 17.45 -14.28
N ASP A 223 -1.42 18.51 -15.07
CA ASP A 223 -1.00 19.89 -14.77
C ASP A 223 -1.50 20.43 -13.43
N SER A 224 -2.33 19.69 -12.78
CA SER A 224 -2.73 19.87 -11.40
C SER A 224 -1.59 19.43 -10.51
N SER A 225 -0.93 20.40 -9.95
CA SER A 225 0.06 20.28 -8.86
C SER A 225 -0.36 19.38 -7.67
N ASN A 226 -1.52 18.71 -7.72
CA ASN A 226 -2.22 18.10 -6.60
C ASN A 226 -2.40 16.58 -6.71
N ASN A 227 -1.82 15.92 -7.74
CA ASN A 227 -1.85 14.46 -7.89
C ASN A 227 -0.52 13.86 -7.44
N PHE A 228 -0.57 12.94 -6.50
CA PHE A 228 0.61 12.35 -5.88
C PHE A 228 0.54 10.84 -5.92
N LEU A 229 1.61 10.20 -6.36
CA LEU A 229 1.78 8.75 -6.32
C LEU A 229 2.40 8.35 -4.98
N LEU A 230 1.74 7.49 -4.23
CA LEU A 230 2.17 7.03 -2.93
C LEU A 230 2.22 5.50 -2.87
N ILE A 231 3.00 4.97 -1.92
CA ILE A 231 2.96 3.55 -1.55
C ILE A 231 2.46 3.45 -0.11
N LEU A 232 1.25 2.93 0.06
CA LEU A 232 0.62 2.75 1.36
C LEU A 232 0.73 1.30 1.86
N GLY A 233 0.48 1.10 3.12
CA GLY A 233 0.25 -0.21 3.74
C GLY A 233 1.47 -1.07 3.99
N GLY A 234 1.21 -2.35 4.23
CA GLY A 234 2.18 -3.40 4.48
C GLY A 234 2.57 -4.18 3.22
N TYR A 235 3.35 -5.25 3.42
CA TYR A 235 3.79 -6.16 2.35
C TYR A 235 4.34 -5.46 1.10
N LYS A 236 5.08 -4.38 1.30
CA LYS A 236 5.79 -3.65 0.23
C LYS A 236 7.14 -4.27 -0.09
N GLY A 237 7.70 -4.95 0.89
CA GLY A 237 9.10 -5.37 0.90
C GLY A 237 10.03 -4.23 1.31
N LEU A 238 11.25 -4.58 1.68
CA LEU A 238 12.24 -3.60 2.18
C LEU A 238 12.56 -2.53 1.14
N MET A 239 12.65 -2.91 -0.13
CA MET A 239 13.00 -2.01 -1.22
C MET A 239 12.02 -0.84 -1.38
N LEU A 240 10.72 -1.08 -1.14
CA LEU A 240 9.68 -0.07 -1.30
C LEU A 240 9.23 0.54 0.04
N SER A 241 9.78 0.07 1.17
CA SER A 241 9.48 0.65 2.48
C SER A 241 10.09 2.03 2.65
N ALA A 242 9.66 2.77 3.67
CA ALA A 242 10.23 4.08 4.01
C ALA A 242 11.67 4.01 4.56
N ILE A 243 12.11 2.82 4.97
CA ILE A 243 13.43 2.61 5.55
C ILE A 243 14.48 2.71 4.44
N SER A 244 15.57 3.45 4.67
CA SER A 244 16.70 3.51 3.75
C SER A 244 17.27 2.12 3.52
N ILE A 245 17.40 1.75 2.25
CA ILE A 245 17.92 0.44 1.86
C ILE A 245 19.43 0.47 2.01
N ARG A 246 19.95 -0.46 2.79
CA ARG A 246 21.35 -0.86 2.70
C ARG A 246 21.46 -1.89 1.58
N ASP A 247 22.49 -1.78 0.75
CA ASP A 247 22.69 -2.65 -0.42
C ASP A 247 22.94 -4.13 -0.06
N ASP A 248 23.23 -4.41 1.20
CA ASP A 248 23.54 -5.74 1.75
C ASP A 248 22.30 -6.57 2.13
N TYR A 249 21.08 -6.02 2.06
CA TYR A 249 19.88 -6.76 2.38
C TYR A 249 19.28 -7.46 1.16
N ASN A 250 18.89 -8.72 1.37
CA ASN A 250 18.09 -9.49 0.42
C ASN A 250 16.71 -8.83 0.26
N SER A 251 16.61 -7.90 -0.69
CA SER A 251 15.38 -7.15 -0.91
C SER A 251 14.35 -7.98 -1.66
N ALA A 252 13.13 -7.93 -1.18
CA ALA A 252 11.99 -8.52 -1.84
C ALA A 252 10.92 -7.46 -2.07
N VAL A 253 10.08 -7.70 -3.08
CA VAL A 253 8.88 -6.92 -3.36
C VAL A 253 7.70 -7.88 -3.47
N TYR A 254 6.57 -7.51 -2.90
CA TYR A 254 5.34 -8.27 -3.00
C TYR A 254 4.45 -7.68 -4.08
N LEU A 255 3.81 -8.56 -4.87
CA LEU A 255 3.09 -8.19 -6.07
C LEU A 255 1.60 -8.49 -5.98
N ASP A 256 0.83 -7.57 -6.50
CA ASP A 256 -0.52 -7.82 -7.00
C ASP A 256 -0.44 -8.75 -8.22
N LYS A 257 -0.98 -9.95 -8.10
CA LYS A 257 -0.93 -10.98 -9.17
C LYS A 257 -1.66 -10.54 -10.44
N THR A 258 -2.74 -9.77 -10.29
CA THR A 258 -3.59 -9.34 -11.41
C THR A 258 -3.00 -8.14 -12.13
N LYS A 259 -2.58 -7.12 -11.37
CA LYS A 259 -2.04 -5.87 -11.93
C LYS A 259 -0.57 -5.95 -12.30
N ARG A 260 0.15 -6.96 -11.81
CA ARG A 260 1.61 -7.06 -11.95
C ARG A 260 2.29 -5.76 -11.52
N LEU A 261 1.90 -5.28 -10.35
CA LEU A 261 2.41 -4.08 -9.70
C LEU A 261 2.76 -4.39 -8.25
N PRO A 262 3.67 -3.66 -7.61
CA PRO A 262 3.85 -3.75 -6.17
C PRO A 262 2.54 -3.42 -5.44
N HIS A 263 2.26 -4.10 -4.32
CA HIS A 263 1.12 -3.75 -3.47
C HIS A 263 1.20 -2.32 -2.95
N GLY A 264 0.05 -1.70 -2.79
CA GLY A 264 -0.09 -0.43 -2.09
C GLY A 264 0.16 0.81 -2.94
N LEU A 265 0.30 0.69 -4.26
CA LEU A 265 0.38 1.86 -5.14
C LEU A 265 -0.98 2.55 -5.23
N VAL A 266 -1.00 3.82 -4.84
CA VAL A 266 -2.18 4.66 -4.89
C VAL A 266 -1.86 6.02 -5.48
N GLN A 267 -2.82 6.62 -6.18
CA GLN A 267 -2.83 8.02 -6.51
C GLN A 267 -3.68 8.75 -5.48
N LEU A 268 -3.16 9.82 -4.92
CA LEU A 268 -3.90 10.72 -4.04
C LEU A 268 -3.99 12.09 -4.71
N THR A 269 -5.21 12.61 -4.85
CA THR A 269 -5.49 13.94 -5.40
C THR A 269 -5.99 14.83 -4.30
N LEU A 270 -5.24 15.88 -3.95
CA LEU A 270 -5.71 16.89 -3.00
C LEU A 270 -6.68 17.86 -3.69
N GLU A 271 -7.79 18.12 -3.02
CA GLU A 271 -8.80 19.07 -3.46
C GLU A 271 -8.78 20.27 -2.50
N HIS A 272 -8.60 21.46 -3.06
CA HIS A 272 -8.72 22.67 -2.24
C HIS A 272 -10.18 22.80 -1.75
N SER A 273 -10.37 22.90 -0.45
CA SER A 273 -11.66 23.32 0.07
C SER A 273 -11.89 24.77 -0.37
N SER A 274 -12.85 24.98 -1.25
CA SER A 274 -13.40 26.31 -1.46
C SER A 274 -13.93 26.80 -0.10
N VAL A 275 -13.30 27.81 0.45
CA VAL A 275 -13.74 28.50 1.67
C VAL A 275 -14.99 29.29 1.35
#